data_26bf2a17bdc5c375861a27b9e3b6a46e
#
_entry.id   26bf2a17bdc5c375861a27b9e3b6a46e
#
_cell.length_a   1.000
_cell.length_b   1.000
_cell.length_c   1.000
_cell.angle_alpha   90.00
_cell.angle_beta   90.00
_cell.angle_gamma   90.00
#
_symmetry.space_group_name_H-M   'P 1'
#
loop_
_entity.id
_entity.type
_entity.pdbx_description
1 polymer ?
#
loop_
_entity_poly.entity_id
_entity_poly.type
_entity_poly.pdbx_seq_one_letter_code
_entity_poly.pdbx_strand_id
1 'polypeptide(L)'
;QSAIADCSTQDLERSFRINLYAHQWLASAAVSVLRAQGMGGFLLFNASKAAWNPGAEFGPYAIPKAALVALMKQYALEYGALGIGSAAANADRIRTQLLDAAELQARARARGLSSDAYYRANLLAREVTADDVAEAFLHLALAPSTTGSVVTVDGGNIAASPR
;
A
#
# COMPACT_ATOMS: atom_id res chain seq x y z
N GLN A 1 -4.87 4.86 -16.23
CA GLN A 1 -5.91 5.50 -15.41
C GLN A 1 -7.16 5.72 -16.26
N SER A 2 -8.32 5.43 -15.74
CA SER A 2 -9.61 5.65 -16.41
C SER A 2 -10.70 5.81 -15.36
N ALA A 3 -11.79 6.49 -15.71
CA ALA A 3 -13.00 6.44 -14.89
C ALA A 3 -13.45 4.97 -14.75
N ILE A 4 -14.01 4.62 -13.61
CA ILE A 4 -14.28 3.21 -13.30
C ILE A 4 -15.29 2.57 -14.28
N ALA A 5 -16.24 3.36 -14.77
CA ALA A 5 -17.24 2.90 -15.75
C ALA A 5 -16.63 2.62 -17.14
N ASP A 6 -15.51 3.29 -17.46
CA ASP A 6 -14.82 3.20 -18.75
C ASP A 6 -13.64 2.19 -18.70
N CYS A 7 -13.38 1.62 -17.53
CA CYS A 7 -12.34 0.63 -17.36
C CYS A 7 -12.73 -0.69 -18.01
N SER A 8 -11.88 -1.22 -18.88
CA SER A 8 -12.13 -2.55 -19.45
C SER A 8 -12.05 -3.64 -18.35
N THR A 9 -12.84 -4.69 -18.51
CA THR A 9 -12.77 -5.87 -17.62
C THR A 9 -11.35 -6.43 -17.58
N GLN A 10 -10.66 -6.46 -18.71
CA GLN A 10 -9.28 -6.96 -18.78
C GLN A 10 -8.28 -6.13 -17.97
N ASP A 11 -8.40 -4.79 -18.01
CA ASP A 11 -7.53 -3.90 -17.23
C ASP A 11 -7.82 -4.01 -15.74
N LEU A 12 -9.10 -4.13 -15.39
CA LEU A 12 -9.50 -4.34 -14.01
C LEU A 12 -8.95 -5.67 -13.46
N GLU A 13 -9.14 -6.77 -14.21
CA GLU A 13 -8.59 -8.08 -13.84
C GLU A 13 -7.07 -8.06 -13.72
N ARG A 14 -6.37 -7.42 -14.67
CA ARG A 14 -4.91 -7.25 -14.60
C ARG A 14 -4.51 -6.52 -13.31
N SER A 15 -5.23 -5.47 -12.95
CA SER A 15 -4.95 -4.74 -11.71
C SER A 15 -5.19 -5.59 -10.48
N PHE A 16 -6.26 -6.37 -10.42
CA PHE A 16 -6.51 -7.33 -9.33
C PHE A 16 -5.41 -8.39 -9.24
N ARG A 17 -4.95 -8.92 -10.36
CA ARG A 17 -3.86 -9.91 -10.37
C ARG A 17 -2.58 -9.37 -9.76
N ILE A 18 -2.19 -8.13 -10.08
CA ILE A 18 -0.96 -7.51 -9.59
C ILE A 18 -1.11 -7.03 -8.15
N ASN A 19 -2.21 -6.33 -7.83
CA ASN A 19 -2.34 -5.59 -6.57
C ASN A 19 -3.06 -6.38 -5.45
N LEU A 20 -3.64 -7.54 -5.74
CA LEU A 20 -4.31 -8.39 -4.77
C LEU A 20 -3.88 -9.85 -4.86
N TYR A 21 -4.11 -10.53 -6.01
CA TYR A 21 -3.93 -11.97 -6.09
C TYR A 21 -2.46 -12.38 -5.93
N ALA A 22 -1.51 -11.63 -6.47
CA ALA A 22 -0.09 -11.91 -6.29
C ALA A 22 0.29 -11.88 -4.79
N HIS A 23 -0.26 -10.94 -4.02
CA HIS A 23 -0.05 -10.86 -2.58
C HIS A 23 -0.69 -12.05 -1.85
N GLN A 24 -1.91 -12.43 -2.25
CA GLN A 24 -2.59 -13.60 -1.70
C GLN A 24 -1.79 -14.88 -1.94
N TRP A 25 -1.30 -15.10 -3.16
CA TRP A 25 -0.53 -16.30 -3.48
C TRP A 25 0.77 -16.38 -2.70
N LEU A 26 1.50 -15.28 -2.61
CA LEU A 26 2.75 -15.21 -1.83
C LEU A 26 2.49 -15.40 -0.32
N ALA A 27 1.47 -14.73 0.23
CA ALA A 27 1.13 -14.86 1.64
C ALA A 27 0.68 -16.27 2.00
N SER A 28 -0.13 -16.92 1.15
CA SER A 28 -0.57 -18.30 1.34
C SER A 28 0.62 -19.28 1.35
N ALA A 29 1.54 -19.13 0.40
CA ALA A 29 2.76 -19.93 0.36
C ALA A 29 3.65 -19.69 1.59
N ALA A 30 3.84 -18.42 2.00
CA ALA A 30 4.61 -18.06 3.18
C ALA A 30 4.00 -18.66 4.46
N VAL A 31 2.68 -18.56 4.64
CA VAL A 31 1.99 -19.16 5.79
C VAL A 31 2.18 -20.66 5.84
N SER A 32 2.13 -21.35 4.70
CA SER A 32 2.38 -22.80 4.64
C SER A 32 3.78 -23.15 5.17
N VAL A 33 4.80 -22.37 4.79
CA VAL A 33 6.18 -22.54 5.28
C VAL A 33 6.29 -22.23 6.77
N LEU A 34 5.76 -21.07 7.20
CA LEU A 34 5.84 -20.62 8.60
C LEU A 34 5.14 -21.60 9.56
N ARG A 35 4.00 -22.18 9.13
CA ARG A 35 3.31 -23.22 9.90
C ARG A 35 4.15 -24.49 10.03
N ALA A 36 4.79 -24.92 8.93
CA ALA A 36 5.67 -26.10 8.97
C ALA A 36 6.90 -25.90 9.86
N GLN A 37 7.43 -24.69 9.92
CA GLN A 37 8.55 -24.33 10.78
C GLN A 37 8.16 -24.22 12.27
N GLY A 38 6.93 -23.85 12.58
CA GLY A 38 6.46 -23.71 13.97
C GLY A 38 7.09 -22.56 14.77
N MET A 39 7.79 -21.64 14.08
CA MET A 39 8.53 -20.55 14.73
C MET A 39 7.77 -19.21 14.70
N GLY A 40 6.58 -19.19 14.12
CA GLY A 40 5.87 -17.94 13.83
C GLY A 40 6.49 -17.17 12.67
N GLY A 41 6.17 -15.90 12.55
CA GLY A 41 6.68 -15.03 11.50
C GLY A 41 5.83 -13.79 11.28
N PHE A 42 6.10 -13.04 10.21
CA PHE A 42 5.36 -11.82 9.94
C PHE A 42 5.12 -11.61 8.44
N LEU A 43 3.90 -11.25 8.07
CA LEU A 43 3.51 -10.88 6.71
C LEU A 43 3.40 -9.35 6.61
N LEU A 44 4.17 -8.75 5.72
CA LEU A 44 4.20 -7.32 5.51
C LEU A 44 3.63 -6.97 4.14
N PHE A 45 2.59 -6.14 4.12
CA PHE A 45 1.87 -5.75 2.92
C PHE A 45 2.13 -4.30 2.56
N ASN A 46 2.49 -4.05 1.30
CA ASN A 46 2.63 -2.69 0.78
C ASN A 46 1.26 -2.20 0.29
N ALA A 47 0.57 -1.43 1.14
CA ALA A 47 -0.71 -0.81 0.81
C ALA A 47 -0.52 0.49 -0.01
N SER A 48 -1.51 1.35 -0.01
CA SER A 48 -1.48 2.67 -0.65
C SER A 48 -2.53 3.56 -0.02
N LYS A 49 -2.32 4.85 0.00
CA LYS A 49 -3.36 5.81 0.38
C LYS A 49 -4.66 5.60 -0.40
N ALA A 50 -4.56 5.16 -1.66
CA ALA A 50 -5.71 4.90 -2.50
C ALA A 50 -6.67 3.84 -1.94
N ALA A 51 -6.22 3.01 -1.00
CA ALA A 51 -7.08 2.05 -0.29
C ALA A 51 -8.15 2.73 0.59
N TRP A 52 -7.91 3.96 1.05
CA TRP A 52 -8.82 4.73 1.92
C TRP A 52 -9.37 5.97 1.24
N ASN A 53 -8.53 6.65 0.46
CA ASN A 53 -8.89 7.91 -0.18
C ASN A 53 -8.46 7.88 -1.65
N PRO A 54 -9.26 7.21 -2.50
CA PRO A 54 -8.97 7.10 -3.93
C PRO A 54 -9.09 8.46 -4.61
N GLY A 55 -8.21 8.72 -5.57
CA GLY A 55 -8.37 9.84 -6.50
C GLY A 55 -9.35 9.51 -7.63
N ALA A 56 -9.81 10.51 -8.36
CA ALA A 56 -10.52 10.31 -9.62
C ALA A 56 -9.67 9.45 -10.58
N GLU A 57 -10.30 8.57 -11.35
CA GLU A 57 -9.66 7.66 -12.31
C GLU A 57 -8.69 6.61 -11.71
N PHE A 58 -8.64 6.49 -10.38
CA PHE A 58 -7.82 5.50 -9.68
C PHE A 58 -8.59 4.23 -9.29
N GLY A 59 -9.87 4.11 -9.65
CA GLY A 59 -10.71 2.97 -9.26
C GLY A 59 -10.07 1.60 -9.52
N PRO A 60 -9.54 1.33 -10.71
CA PRO A 60 -8.90 0.03 -11.01
C PRO A 60 -7.73 -0.32 -10.09
N TYR A 61 -7.00 0.67 -9.58
CA TYR A 61 -5.91 0.48 -8.62
C TYR A 61 -6.38 0.52 -7.16
N ALA A 62 -7.28 1.43 -6.83
CA ALA A 62 -7.73 1.67 -5.46
C ALA A 62 -8.53 0.49 -4.89
N ILE A 63 -9.40 -0.11 -5.71
CA ILE A 63 -10.27 -1.22 -5.28
C ILE A 63 -9.43 -2.43 -4.82
N PRO A 64 -8.50 -2.99 -5.61
CA PRO A 64 -7.67 -4.09 -5.13
C PRO A 64 -6.74 -3.71 -3.98
N LYS A 65 -6.31 -2.43 -3.85
CA LYS A 65 -5.54 -1.97 -2.69
C LYS A 65 -6.39 -1.89 -1.41
N ALA A 66 -7.67 -1.54 -1.50
CA ALA A 66 -8.60 -1.63 -0.38
C ALA A 66 -8.84 -3.10 0.04
N ALA A 67 -9.04 -3.98 -0.94
CA ALA A 67 -9.15 -5.42 -0.70
C ALA A 67 -7.87 -6.01 -0.09
N LEU A 68 -6.69 -5.51 -0.46
CA LEU A 68 -5.41 -5.92 0.11
C LEU A 68 -5.33 -5.64 1.62
N VAL A 69 -5.86 -4.50 2.07
CA VAL A 69 -5.91 -4.18 3.51
C VAL A 69 -6.85 -5.12 4.25
N ALA A 70 -7.99 -5.45 3.66
CA ALA A 70 -8.89 -6.46 4.22
C ALA A 70 -8.22 -7.84 4.29
N LEU A 71 -7.51 -8.24 3.24
CA LEU A 71 -6.74 -9.49 3.19
C LEU A 71 -5.68 -9.54 4.29
N MET A 72 -4.91 -8.48 4.48
CA MET A 72 -3.91 -8.35 5.55
C MET A 72 -4.53 -8.57 6.93
N LYS A 73 -5.68 -7.94 7.21
CA LYS A 73 -6.40 -8.10 8.48
C LYS A 73 -6.92 -9.53 8.67
N GLN A 74 -7.37 -10.17 7.59
CA GLN A 74 -7.83 -11.54 7.64
C GLN A 74 -6.69 -12.51 8.00
N TYR A 75 -5.49 -12.31 7.44
CA TYR A 75 -4.30 -13.07 7.84
C TYR A 75 -3.93 -12.85 9.32
N ALA A 76 -4.00 -11.62 9.82
CA ALA A 76 -3.75 -11.34 11.24
C ALA A 76 -4.74 -12.10 12.14
N LEU A 77 -6.03 -12.09 11.77
CA LEU A 77 -7.08 -12.75 12.54
C LEU A 77 -6.94 -14.28 12.57
N GLU A 78 -6.66 -14.89 11.40
CA GLU A 78 -6.66 -16.34 11.25
C GLU A 78 -5.37 -17.00 11.75
N TYR A 79 -4.24 -16.30 11.66
CA TYR A 79 -2.93 -16.91 11.93
C TYR A 79 -2.20 -16.31 13.13
N GLY A 80 -2.74 -15.28 13.77
CA GLY A 80 -2.15 -14.65 14.95
C GLY A 80 -1.91 -15.62 16.09
N ALA A 81 -2.84 -16.52 16.35
CA ALA A 81 -2.70 -17.55 17.39
C ALA A 81 -1.56 -18.56 17.13
N LEU A 82 -1.06 -18.63 15.90
CA LEU A 82 0.10 -19.42 15.51
C LEU A 82 1.41 -18.62 15.56
N GLY A 83 1.39 -17.41 16.12
CA GLY A 83 2.55 -16.52 16.15
C GLY A 83 2.86 -15.88 14.78
N ILE A 84 1.94 -15.93 13.82
CA ILE A 84 2.13 -15.32 12.50
C ILE A 84 1.38 -13.98 12.46
N GLY A 85 2.14 -12.88 12.61
CA GLY A 85 1.61 -11.54 12.52
C GLY A 85 1.40 -11.08 11.07
N SER A 86 0.58 -10.04 10.90
CA SER A 86 0.34 -9.41 9.60
C SER A 86 0.06 -7.93 9.76
N ALA A 87 0.71 -7.09 8.97
CA ALA A 87 0.52 -5.64 8.98
C ALA A 87 0.80 -5.03 7.61
N ALA A 88 0.45 -3.76 7.43
CA ALA A 88 0.70 -3.04 6.20
C ALA A 88 1.37 -1.68 6.45
N ALA A 89 2.21 -1.25 5.51
CA ALA A 89 2.62 0.14 5.36
C ALA A 89 1.78 0.80 4.26
N ASN A 90 1.24 1.96 4.58
CA ASN A 90 0.51 2.83 3.66
C ASN A 90 1.40 4.01 3.29
N ALA A 91 1.84 4.10 2.04
CA ALA A 91 2.68 5.18 1.56
C ALA A 91 1.96 6.03 0.51
N ASP A 92 2.38 7.28 0.37
CA ASP A 92 1.92 8.19 -0.69
C ASP A 92 3.09 8.95 -1.31
N ARG A 93 3.07 9.08 -2.63
CA ARG A 93 3.99 9.93 -3.42
C ARG A 93 5.47 9.68 -3.17
N ILE A 94 5.88 8.42 -3.16
CA ILE A 94 7.29 8.07 -3.06
C ILE A 94 7.95 8.27 -4.43
N ARG A 95 9.08 8.99 -4.48
CA ARG A 95 9.87 9.14 -5.71
C ARG A 95 10.56 7.82 -6.03
N THR A 96 10.11 7.21 -7.12
CA THR A 96 10.65 5.96 -7.66
C THR A 96 10.65 6.05 -9.19
N GLN A 97 11.07 5.00 -9.86
CA GLN A 97 11.00 4.87 -11.31
C GLN A 97 9.59 4.49 -11.83
N LEU A 98 8.58 4.46 -10.94
CA LEU A 98 7.21 4.09 -11.31
C LEU A 98 6.53 5.15 -12.20
N LEU A 99 6.85 6.41 -12.00
CA LEU A 99 6.36 7.54 -12.80
C LEU A 99 7.47 8.05 -13.69
N ASP A 100 7.22 8.14 -14.99
CA ASP A 100 8.09 8.90 -15.88
C ASP A 100 7.90 10.43 -15.67
N ALA A 101 8.79 11.21 -16.30
CA ALA A 101 8.79 12.67 -16.14
C ALA A 101 7.49 13.32 -16.65
N ALA A 102 6.88 12.78 -17.71
CA ALA A 102 5.67 13.32 -18.30
C ALA A 102 4.46 13.04 -17.42
N GLU A 103 4.33 11.80 -16.89
CA GLU A 103 3.29 11.42 -15.94
C GLU A 103 3.39 12.23 -14.64
N LEU A 104 4.61 12.42 -14.12
CA LEU A 104 4.84 13.24 -12.94
C LEU A 104 4.38 14.68 -13.16
N GLN A 105 4.78 15.29 -14.30
CA GLN A 105 4.34 16.64 -14.64
C GLN A 105 2.83 16.74 -14.77
N ALA A 106 2.17 15.78 -15.42
CA ALA A 106 0.73 15.77 -15.58
C ALA A 106 0.02 15.72 -14.22
N ARG A 107 0.48 14.85 -13.32
CA ARG A 107 -0.06 14.72 -11.96
C ARG A 107 0.17 15.97 -11.10
N ALA A 108 1.33 16.61 -11.22
CA ALA A 108 1.66 17.85 -10.53
C ALA A 108 0.78 19.00 -11.03
N ARG A 109 0.69 19.20 -12.35
CA ARG A 109 -0.13 20.25 -12.99
C ARG A 109 -1.61 20.12 -12.64
N ALA A 110 -2.16 18.90 -12.60
CA ALA A 110 -3.55 18.64 -12.20
C ALA A 110 -3.85 19.11 -10.78
N ARG A 111 -2.82 19.39 -9.96
CA ARG A 111 -2.90 19.89 -8.58
C ARG A 111 -2.36 21.32 -8.42
N GLY A 112 -2.01 22.00 -9.51
CA GLY A 112 -1.42 23.33 -9.48
C GLY A 112 -0.01 23.37 -8.86
N LEU A 113 0.74 22.27 -8.92
CA LEU A 113 2.05 22.11 -8.30
C LEU A 113 3.17 21.96 -9.34
N SER A 114 4.41 22.30 -8.96
CA SER A 114 5.61 21.85 -9.66
C SER A 114 5.90 20.38 -9.32
N SER A 115 6.75 19.72 -10.12
CA SER A 115 7.14 18.32 -9.86
C SER A 115 7.79 18.14 -8.48
N ASP A 116 8.61 19.08 -8.04
CA ASP A 116 9.24 19.01 -6.71
C ASP A 116 8.23 19.30 -5.59
N ALA A 117 7.35 20.31 -5.78
CA ALA A 117 6.29 20.59 -4.83
C ALA A 117 5.30 19.42 -4.69
N TYR A 118 5.10 18.64 -5.74
CA TYR A 118 4.25 17.45 -5.70
C TYR A 118 4.65 16.44 -4.64
N TYR A 119 5.96 16.17 -4.48
CA TYR A 119 6.47 15.23 -3.47
C TYR A 119 6.51 15.81 -2.06
N ARG A 120 6.49 17.14 -1.92
CA ARG A 120 6.52 17.85 -0.63
C ARG A 120 5.15 18.36 -0.17
N ALA A 121 4.09 18.11 -0.93
CA ALA A 121 2.74 18.56 -0.60
C ALA A 121 2.11 17.71 0.50
N ASN A 122 2.70 17.74 1.69
CA ASN A 122 2.26 17.12 2.94
C ASN A 122 2.51 18.07 4.12
N LEU A 123 2.04 17.72 5.33
CA LEU A 123 2.15 18.58 6.52
C LEU A 123 3.60 18.85 6.94
N LEU A 124 4.51 17.89 6.73
CA LEU A 124 5.92 18.05 7.06
C LEU A 124 6.68 18.88 6.00
N ALA A 125 6.05 19.23 4.87
CA ALA A 125 6.65 19.94 3.74
C ALA A 125 7.97 19.30 3.24
N ARG A 126 8.13 17.99 3.42
CA ARG A 126 9.31 17.21 3.01
C ARG A 126 8.93 16.07 2.08
N GLU A 127 9.87 15.62 1.28
CA GLU A 127 9.73 14.41 0.50
C GLU A 127 9.75 13.19 1.42
N VAL A 128 8.84 12.26 1.20
CA VAL A 128 8.86 10.93 1.83
C VAL A 128 9.63 10.00 0.92
N THR A 129 10.62 9.31 1.45
CA THR A 129 11.54 8.48 0.70
C THR A 129 11.18 6.99 0.78
N ALA A 130 11.80 6.18 -0.06
CA ALA A 130 11.68 4.73 0.04
C ALA A 130 12.26 4.21 1.37
N ASP A 131 13.30 4.87 1.92
CA ASP A 131 13.90 4.51 3.19
C ASP A 131 12.95 4.77 4.36
N ASP A 132 12.19 5.88 4.36
CA ASP A 132 11.16 6.14 5.37
C ASP A 132 10.11 4.99 5.39
N VAL A 133 9.76 4.44 4.22
CA VAL A 133 8.83 3.30 4.12
C VAL A 133 9.49 1.99 4.57
N ALA A 134 10.76 1.79 4.25
CA ALA A 134 11.52 0.62 4.68
C ALA A 134 11.68 0.59 6.21
N GLU A 135 11.94 1.73 6.85
CA GLU A 135 11.98 1.85 8.31
C GLU A 135 10.63 1.48 8.96
N ALA A 136 9.52 1.88 8.36
CA ALA A 136 8.20 1.49 8.85
C ALA A 136 7.98 -0.03 8.74
N PHE A 137 8.41 -0.66 7.66
CA PHE A 137 8.37 -2.12 7.52
C PHE A 137 9.26 -2.81 8.54
N LEU A 138 10.49 -2.32 8.77
CA LEU A 138 11.40 -2.85 9.77
C LEU A 138 10.79 -2.75 11.18
N HIS A 139 10.20 -1.59 11.52
CA HIS A 139 9.50 -1.41 12.78
C HIS A 139 8.36 -2.43 12.96
N LEU A 140 7.52 -2.61 11.95
CA LEU A 140 6.43 -3.58 11.99
C LEU A 140 6.93 -5.01 12.15
N ALA A 141 8.02 -5.37 11.45
CA ALA A 141 8.62 -6.70 11.55
C ALA A 141 9.19 -7.02 12.95
N LEU A 142 9.65 -5.99 13.67
CA LEU A 142 10.27 -6.11 14.99
C LEU A 142 9.31 -5.84 16.15
N ALA A 143 8.06 -5.47 15.89
CA ALA A 143 7.08 -5.10 16.91
C ALA A 143 6.26 -6.34 17.36
N PRO A 144 6.63 -7.02 18.47
CA PRO A 144 6.12 -8.36 18.81
C PRO A 144 4.63 -8.36 19.21
N SER A 145 4.09 -7.20 19.55
CA SER A 145 2.69 -7.05 19.99
C SER A 145 1.82 -6.31 18.97
N THR A 146 2.30 -6.17 17.72
CA THR A 146 1.60 -5.40 16.68
C THR A 146 1.19 -6.31 15.54
N THR A 147 -0.11 -6.48 15.34
CA THR A 147 -0.68 -7.20 14.20
C THR A 147 -2.00 -6.56 13.77
N GLY A 148 -2.46 -6.80 12.56
CA GLY A 148 -3.69 -6.22 12.00
C GLY A 148 -3.64 -4.71 11.80
N SER A 149 -2.48 -4.09 11.96
CA SER A 149 -2.27 -2.65 11.94
C SER A 149 -1.82 -2.14 10.57
N VAL A 150 -2.04 -0.84 10.36
CA VAL A 150 -1.53 -0.11 9.19
C VAL A 150 -0.75 1.10 9.68
N VAL A 151 0.51 1.20 9.29
CA VAL A 151 1.35 2.39 9.53
C VAL A 151 1.31 3.26 8.28
N THR A 152 0.99 4.53 8.46
CA THR A 152 0.95 5.50 7.36
C THR A 152 2.26 6.29 7.32
N VAL A 153 2.90 6.30 6.14
CA VAL A 153 4.16 6.98 5.84
C VAL A 153 3.94 7.92 4.66
N ASP A 154 3.41 9.11 4.94
CA ASP A 154 2.99 10.08 3.91
C ASP A 154 3.32 11.54 4.24
N GLY A 155 4.09 11.76 5.31
CA GLY A 155 4.42 13.11 5.80
C GLY A 155 3.22 13.89 6.33
N GLY A 156 2.10 13.23 6.62
CA GLY A 156 0.85 13.86 7.04
C GLY A 156 0.08 14.45 5.85
N ASN A 157 -0.02 13.72 4.75
CA ASN A 157 -0.89 14.13 3.63
C ASN A 157 -2.36 13.98 4.06
N ILE A 158 -3.00 15.08 4.45
CA ILE A 158 -4.39 15.11 4.96
C ILE A 158 -5.37 14.50 3.96
N ALA A 159 -5.15 14.70 2.66
CA ALA A 159 -5.97 14.09 1.61
C ALA A 159 -5.82 12.56 1.52
N ALA A 160 -4.78 12.00 2.13
CA ALA A 160 -4.52 10.57 2.20
C ALA A 160 -4.93 9.95 3.55
N SER A 161 -5.21 10.76 4.56
CA SER A 161 -5.58 10.26 5.89
C SER A 161 -6.89 9.50 5.86
N PRO A 162 -6.99 8.36 6.54
CA PRO A 162 -8.27 7.69 6.77
C PRO A 162 -9.20 8.62 7.53
N ARG A 163 -10.44 8.73 7.10
CA ARG A 163 -11.49 9.52 7.74
C ARG A 163 -12.63 8.61 8.15
#